data_203f6754ec712c23e7b20e211076713e
#
_entry.id   203f6754ec712c23e7b20e211076713e
#
_cell.length_a   1.000
_cell.length_b   1.000
_cell.length_c   1.000
_cell.angle_alpha   90.00
_cell.angle_beta   90.00
_cell.angle_gamma   90.00
#
_symmetry.space_group_name_H-M   'P 1'
#
loop_
_entity.id
_entity.type
_entity.pdbx_description
1 polymer ?
#
loop_
_entity_poly.entity_id
_entity_poly.type
_entity_poly.pdbx_seq_one_letter_code
_entity_poly.pdbx_strand_id
1 'polypeptide(L)'
;MIMKQSILILLLTAASLSLTAGAQEPGCQLILHNALTYLGKPYVAHTLEINDEEQLVVNLEEVDCTTFVEYVLAQSLATVRGGAMEDYLKRIRYRDGRIDGYTSRLHYIAEWVENGVQNGFIKDITAMNSTDTVPLKLSFMSTHPNAYRHLKDSPENVKKIKDVERKLSVGSFHYLPKEKISDEGLPWIKDGDIFCITTNIAGLDVVHLGFACYRDGQLKLLHASSSSKQVVLSEGSFAQMFRHNKNWTGVRVLRMIQ
;
A
#
# COMPACT_ATOMS: atom_id res chain seq x y z
N MET A 1 -30.27 -33.37 -69.89
CA MET A 1 -30.93 -33.15 -68.58
C MET A 1 -29.84 -32.87 -67.56
N ILE A 2 -29.54 -31.60 -67.39
CA ILE A 2 -28.39 -31.14 -66.63
C ILE A 2 -28.93 -30.63 -65.29
N MET A 3 -28.60 -31.30 -64.18
CA MET A 3 -28.93 -30.89 -62.83
C MET A 3 -27.95 -29.80 -62.38
N LYS A 4 -28.46 -28.60 -62.01
CA LYS A 4 -27.74 -27.52 -61.37
C LYS A 4 -27.70 -27.80 -59.84
N GLN A 5 -26.51 -28.02 -59.29
CA GLN A 5 -26.30 -28.03 -57.88
C GLN A 5 -26.08 -26.58 -57.42
N SER A 6 -26.96 -26.09 -56.51
CA SER A 6 -26.83 -24.82 -55.86
C SER A 6 -25.98 -25.01 -54.61
N ILE A 7 -24.81 -24.38 -54.57
CA ILE A 7 -23.93 -24.33 -53.39
C ILE A 7 -24.42 -23.17 -52.53
N LEU A 8 -24.93 -23.49 -51.34
CA LEU A 8 -25.29 -22.53 -50.30
C LEU A 8 -24.03 -22.19 -49.49
N ILE A 9 -23.48 -20.99 -49.68
CA ILE A 9 -22.35 -20.50 -48.89
C ILE A 9 -22.92 -19.89 -47.61
N LEU A 10 -22.67 -20.57 -46.47
CA LEU A 10 -22.99 -20.08 -45.13
C LEU A 10 -21.87 -19.14 -44.67
N LEU A 11 -22.10 -17.84 -44.70
CA LEU A 11 -21.20 -16.84 -44.12
C LEU A 11 -21.36 -16.87 -42.59
N LEU A 12 -20.40 -17.49 -41.87
CA LEU A 12 -20.24 -17.33 -40.44
C LEU A 12 -19.57 -15.98 -40.19
N THR A 13 -20.33 -15.00 -39.72
CA THR A 13 -19.80 -13.77 -39.13
C THR A 13 -19.33 -14.06 -37.71
N ALA A 14 -18.01 -14.24 -37.53
CA ALA A 14 -17.38 -14.27 -36.22
C ALA A 14 -17.42 -12.86 -35.67
N ALA A 15 -18.35 -12.61 -34.76
CA ALA A 15 -18.32 -11.41 -33.91
C ALA A 15 -17.15 -11.53 -32.94
N SER A 16 -16.02 -10.90 -33.25
CA SER A 16 -14.91 -10.72 -32.32
C SER A 16 -15.35 -9.75 -31.23
N LEU A 17 -15.76 -10.27 -30.06
CA LEU A 17 -15.83 -9.49 -28.85
C LEU A 17 -14.39 -9.06 -28.49
N SER A 18 -14.00 -7.86 -28.88
CA SER A 18 -12.81 -7.20 -28.34
C SER A 18 -13.12 -6.82 -26.90
N LEU A 19 -12.75 -7.66 -25.94
CA LEU A 19 -12.56 -7.19 -24.57
C LEU A 19 -11.44 -6.15 -24.61
N THR A 20 -11.78 -4.87 -24.57
CA THR A 20 -10.83 -3.82 -24.23
C THR A 20 -10.48 -3.96 -22.76
N ALA A 21 -9.51 -4.83 -22.46
CA ALA A 21 -8.76 -4.75 -21.23
C ALA A 21 -8.15 -3.33 -21.24
N GLY A 22 -8.66 -2.43 -20.42
CA GLY A 22 -8.12 -1.09 -20.29
C GLY A 22 -6.61 -1.20 -20.07
N ALA A 23 -5.81 -0.55 -20.93
CA ALA A 23 -4.36 -0.61 -20.86
C ALA A 23 -3.94 -0.20 -19.45
N GLN A 24 -3.27 -1.12 -18.74
CA GLN A 24 -2.79 -0.90 -17.39
C GLN A 24 -1.66 0.14 -17.44
N GLU A 25 -1.67 1.13 -16.53
CA GLU A 25 -0.60 2.14 -16.50
C GLU A 25 0.75 1.45 -16.26
N PRO A 26 1.81 1.75 -17.04
CA PRO A 26 3.10 1.05 -16.94
C PRO A 26 3.69 1.03 -15.53
N GLY A 27 3.49 2.11 -14.75
CA GLY A 27 3.94 2.19 -13.36
C GLY A 27 3.23 1.21 -12.41
N CYS A 28 1.95 0.97 -12.62
CA CYS A 28 1.20 -0.03 -11.86
C CYS A 28 1.71 -1.45 -12.13
N GLN A 29 2.04 -1.75 -13.38
CA GLN A 29 2.64 -3.04 -13.75
C GLN A 29 4.01 -3.24 -13.12
N LEU A 30 4.86 -2.21 -13.11
CA LEU A 30 6.19 -2.26 -12.51
C LEU A 30 6.12 -2.47 -11.00
N ILE A 31 5.26 -1.74 -10.30
CA ILE A 31 5.03 -1.93 -8.85
C ILE A 31 4.61 -3.37 -8.57
N LEU A 32 3.61 -3.89 -9.30
CA LEU A 32 3.17 -5.27 -9.09
C LEU A 32 4.26 -6.27 -9.39
N HIS A 33 5.02 -6.08 -10.49
CA HIS A 33 6.15 -6.93 -10.83
C HIS A 33 7.17 -6.99 -9.69
N ASN A 34 7.62 -5.83 -9.20
CA ASN A 34 8.56 -5.75 -8.08
C ASN A 34 7.99 -6.37 -6.80
N ALA A 35 6.72 -6.11 -6.48
CA ALA A 35 6.08 -6.68 -5.30
C ALA A 35 5.99 -8.22 -5.35
N LEU A 36 5.74 -8.80 -6.51
CA LEU A 36 5.69 -10.25 -6.70
C LEU A 36 7.04 -10.94 -6.49
N THR A 37 8.17 -10.25 -6.67
CA THR A 37 9.50 -10.81 -6.37
C THR A 37 9.72 -11.09 -4.89
N TYR A 38 8.90 -10.52 -4.02
CA TYR A 38 8.96 -10.75 -2.57
C TYR A 38 8.11 -11.93 -2.09
N LEU A 39 7.30 -12.57 -2.95
CA LEU A 39 6.49 -13.72 -2.55
C LEU A 39 7.33 -14.78 -1.84
N GLY A 40 6.86 -15.21 -0.65
CA GLY A 40 7.54 -16.20 0.18
C GLY A 40 8.65 -15.64 1.07
N LYS A 41 9.07 -14.37 0.92
CA LYS A 41 10.05 -13.77 1.85
C LYS A 41 9.47 -13.68 3.26
N PRO A 42 10.29 -13.94 4.30
CA PRO A 42 9.83 -13.95 5.69
C PRO A 42 9.24 -12.62 6.15
N TYR A 43 8.13 -12.69 6.90
CA TYR A 43 7.65 -11.57 7.70
C TYR A 43 8.43 -11.52 9.01
N VAL A 44 9.12 -10.42 9.23
CA VAL A 44 9.81 -10.13 10.49
C VAL A 44 9.46 -8.72 10.95
N ALA A 45 8.88 -8.61 12.15
CA ALA A 45 8.58 -7.32 12.76
C ALA A 45 9.87 -6.66 13.29
N HIS A 46 9.85 -5.33 13.38
CA HIS A 46 10.94 -4.55 13.99
C HIS A 46 12.30 -4.64 13.29
N THR A 47 12.33 -4.96 12.00
CA THR A 47 13.58 -5.03 11.22
C THR A 47 14.35 -3.69 11.17
N LEU A 48 13.68 -2.57 11.47
CA LEU A 48 14.29 -1.24 11.54
C LEU A 48 14.84 -0.89 12.93
N GLU A 49 14.58 -1.70 13.95
CA GLU A 49 14.93 -1.43 15.36
C GLU A 49 16.27 -2.06 15.80
N ILE A 50 17.16 -2.35 14.84
CA ILE A 50 18.39 -3.11 15.07
C ILE A 50 19.55 -2.26 15.61
N ASN A 51 19.54 -0.95 15.35
CA ASN A 51 20.60 -0.02 15.74
C ASN A 51 20.19 0.79 16.98
N ASP A 52 21.16 1.23 17.80
CA ASP A 52 20.93 2.15 18.90
C ASP A 52 20.69 3.57 18.41
N GLU A 53 21.42 3.98 17.37
CA GLU A 53 21.18 5.22 16.65
C GLU A 53 20.41 4.98 15.36
N GLU A 54 19.53 5.93 15.00
CA GLU A 54 18.73 5.83 13.79
C GLU A 54 19.60 5.87 12.55
N GLN A 55 19.47 4.87 11.69
CA GLN A 55 20.19 4.73 10.43
C GLN A 55 19.25 4.20 9.35
N LEU A 56 19.61 4.43 8.08
CA LEU A 56 18.90 3.81 6.97
C LEU A 56 19.18 2.31 6.95
N VAL A 57 18.21 1.54 7.39
CA VAL A 57 18.25 0.07 7.29
C VAL A 57 17.67 -0.36 5.95
N VAL A 58 18.42 -1.20 5.21
CA VAL A 58 17.97 -1.87 3.99
C VAL A 58 18.08 -3.38 4.22
N ASN A 59 16.95 -4.05 4.36
CA ASN A 59 16.86 -5.50 4.48
C ASN A 59 15.82 -6.01 3.48
N LEU A 60 16.28 -6.50 2.33
CA LEU A 60 15.40 -6.98 1.26
C LEU A 60 15.02 -8.47 1.45
N GLU A 61 15.55 -9.15 2.45
CA GLU A 61 15.30 -10.57 2.71
C GLU A 61 14.19 -10.80 3.72
N GLU A 62 14.02 -9.87 4.66
CA GLU A 62 13.01 -9.94 5.72
C GLU A 62 12.24 -8.63 5.77
N VAL A 63 10.92 -8.69 5.76
CA VAL A 63 10.08 -7.49 5.70
C VAL A 63 8.89 -7.57 6.63
N ASP A 64 8.41 -6.42 7.10
CA ASP A 64 7.06 -6.23 7.59
C ASP A 64 6.18 -5.57 6.52
N CYS A 65 4.92 -5.26 6.84
CA CYS A 65 4.00 -4.68 5.86
C CYS A 65 4.44 -3.29 5.37
N THR A 66 5.08 -2.49 6.22
CA THR A 66 5.53 -1.14 5.88
C THR A 66 6.81 -1.19 5.06
N THR A 67 7.82 -1.91 5.53
CA THR A 67 9.11 -2.04 4.84
C THR A 67 8.96 -2.72 3.48
N PHE A 68 8.07 -3.69 3.35
CA PHE A 68 7.72 -4.29 2.05
C PHE A 68 7.24 -3.23 1.04
N VAL A 69 6.28 -2.39 1.44
CA VAL A 69 5.75 -1.35 0.54
C VAL A 69 6.81 -0.29 0.24
N GLU A 70 7.60 0.12 1.23
CA GLU A 70 8.66 1.10 1.05
C GLU A 70 9.74 0.63 0.07
N TYR A 71 10.19 -0.63 0.21
CA TYR A 71 11.22 -1.19 -0.69
C TYR A 71 10.70 -1.31 -2.13
N VAL A 72 9.50 -1.83 -2.32
CA VAL A 72 8.89 -1.96 -3.65
C VAL A 72 8.70 -0.59 -4.31
N LEU A 73 8.22 0.41 -3.56
CA LEU A 73 8.06 1.77 -4.07
C LEU A 73 9.41 2.40 -4.43
N ALA A 74 10.42 2.28 -3.56
CA ALA A 74 11.76 2.82 -3.78
C ALA A 74 12.44 2.19 -5.01
N GLN A 75 12.38 0.86 -5.16
CA GLN A 75 12.89 0.13 -6.32
C GLN A 75 12.21 0.57 -7.61
N SER A 76 10.89 0.74 -7.57
CA SER A 76 10.11 1.13 -8.75
C SER A 76 10.41 2.57 -9.17
N LEU A 77 10.54 3.49 -8.22
CA LEU A 77 10.93 4.88 -8.49
C LEU A 77 12.35 4.96 -9.06
N ALA A 78 13.30 4.21 -8.50
CA ALA A 78 14.68 4.14 -9.02
C ALA A 78 14.73 3.62 -10.46
N THR A 79 13.91 2.61 -10.78
CA THR A 79 13.80 2.06 -12.13
C THR A 79 13.26 3.07 -13.14
N VAL A 80 12.21 3.84 -12.76
CA VAL A 80 11.54 4.79 -13.68
C VAL A 80 12.31 6.09 -13.82
N ARG A 81 12.88 6.61 -12.73
CA ARG A 81 13.46 7.95 -12.65
C ARG A 81 14.98 7.95 -12.66
N GLY A 82 15.62 6.77 -12.56
CA GLY A 82 17.05 6.63 -12.32
C GLY A 82 17.44 6.95 -10.88
N GLY A 83 18.71 6.79 -10.55
CA GLY A 83 19.26 6.99 -9.21
C GLY A 83 19.28 5.73 -8.35
N ALA A 84 19.77 5.84 -7.13
CA ALA A 84 19.87 4.73 -6.20
C ALA A 84 18.54 4.51 -5.46
N MET A 85 18.17 3.25 -5.22
CA MET A 85 16.99 2.88 -4.45
C MET A 85 17.03 3.47 -3.03
N GLU A 86 18.22 3.49 -2.43
CA GLU A 86 18.47 3.99 -1.07
C GLU A 86 18.13 5.48 -0.92
N ASP A 87 18.38 6.29 -1.96
CA ASP A 87 18.05 7.72 -1.95
C ASP A 87 16.53 7.92 -1.94
N TYR A 88 15.78 7.13 -2.73
CA TYR A 88 14.32 7.13 -2.69
C TYR A 88 13.80 6.60 -1.36
N LEU A 89 14.34 5.48 -0.87
CA LEU A 89 13.94 4.89 0.41
C LEU A 89 14.11 5.87 1.57
N LYS A 90 15.22 6.59 1.61
CA LYS A 90 15.47 7.63 2.61
C LYS A 90 14.42 8.73 2.55
N ARG A 91 14.05 9.19 1.36
CA ARG A 91 13.01 10.22 1.16
C ARG A 91 11.59 9.70 1.41
N ILE A 92 11.34 8.40 1.25
CA ILE A 92 10.06 7.75 1.55
C ILE A 92 9.88 7.58 3.06
N ARG A 93 10.93 7.19 3.79
CA ARG A 93 10.88 6.76 5.18
C ARG A 93 11.06 7.89 6.18
N TYR A 94 11.80 8.95 5.82
CA TYR A 94 12.19 10.00 6.74
C TYR A 94 11.65 11.37 6.33
N ARG A 95 11.24 12.15 7.31
CA ARG A 95 10.77 13.53 7.12
C ARG A 95 11.85 14.36 6.45
N ASP A 96 11.48 15.06 5.38
CA ASP A 96 12.38 15.84 4.53
C ASP A 96 13.58 15.03 3.96
N GLY A 97 13.47 13.69 3.93
CA GLY A 97 14.55 12.81 3.50
C GLY A 97 15.80 12.89 4.40
N ARG A 98 15.68 13.26 5.67
CA ARG A 98 16.80 13.43 6.61
C ARG A 98 16.68 12.49 7.78
N ILE A 99 17.79 11.88 8.17
CA ILE A 99 17.87 11.06 9.37
C ILE A 99 18.36 11.96 10.50
N ASP A 100 17.48 12.21 11.47
CA ASP A 100 17.73 13.01 12.67
C ASP A 100 17.08 12.31 13.86
N GLY A 101 17.65 11.16 14.23
CA GLY A 101 17.16 10.29 15.28
C GLY A 101 15.83 9.60 14.94
N TYR A 102 15.37 8.76 15.85
CA TYR A 102 14.19 7.90 15.72
C TYR A 102 12.92 8.64 15.27
N THR A 103 12.70 9.84 15.81
CA THR A 103 11.48 10.63 15.56
C THR A 103 11.43 11.33 14.21
N SER A 104 12.51 11.25 13.41
CA SER A 104 12.52 11.72 12.02
C SER A 104 11.87 10.73 11.05
N ARG A 105 11.70 9.46 11.47
CA ARG A 105 10.99 8.44 10.70
C ARG A 105 9.49 8.79 10.62
N LEU A 106 8.88 8.55 9.47
CA LEU A 106 7.46 8.78 9.23
C LEU A 106 6.65 7.60 9.79
N HIS A 107 6.39 7.64 11.09
CA HIS A 107 5.76 6.52 11.81
C HIS A 107 4.26 6.36 11.52
N TYR A 108 3.55 7.46 11.28
CA TYR A 108 2.14 7.44 10.91
C TYR A 108 1.97 7.47 9.40
N ILE A 109 1.12 6.59 8.89
CA ILE A 109 0.91 6.48 7.43
C ILE A 109 0.27 7.74 6.85
N ALA A 110 -0.49 8.49 7.63
CA ALA A 110 -1.01 9.80 7.20
C ALA A 110 0.14 10.74 6.82
N GLU A 111 1.19 10.86 7.64
CA GLU A 111 2.38 11.69 7.35
C GLU A 111 3.20 11.10 6.20
N TRP A 112 3.36 9.78 6.17
CA TRP A 112 4.04 9.07 5.09
C TRP A 112 3.39 9.34 3.72
N VAL A 113 2.05 9.35 3.66
CA VAL A 113 1.30 9.68 2.44
C VAL A 113 1.49 11.15 2.06
N GLU A 114 1.35 12.08 3.00
CA GLU A 114 1.59 13.51 2.73
C GLU A 114 2.98 13.75 2.16
N ASN A 115 4.00 13.16 2.78
CA ASN A 115 5.38 13.22 2.30
C ASN A 115 5.54 12.61 0.89
N GLY A 116 4.94 11.46 0.64
CA GLY A 116 4.98 10.80 -0.67
C GLY A 116 4.31 11.62 -1.78
N VAL A 117 3.19 12.28 -1.47
CA VAL A 117 2.49 13.19 -2.40
C VAL A 117 3.31 14.46 -2.66
N GLN A 118 3.85 15.10 -1.62
CA GLN A 118 4.69 16.29 -1.75
C GLN A 118 5.96 16.04 -2.56
N ASN A 119 6.56 14.86 -2.42
CA ASN A 119 7.71 14.45 -3.23
C ASN A 119 7.34 14.01 -4.65
N GLY A 120 6.06 13.95 -5.00
CA GLY A 120 5.59 13.47 -6.30
C GLY A 120 5.85 11.97 -6.53
N PHE A 121 5.95 11.16 -5.49
CA PHE A 121 6.16 9.71 -5.59
C PHE A 121 4.85 8.95 -5.79
N ILE A 122 3.81 9.44 -5.14
CA ILE A 122 2.47 8.83 -5.15
C ILE A 122 1.39 9.91 -5.28
N LYS A 123 0.21 9.49 -5.73
CA LYS A 123 -1.03 10.26 -5.66
C LYS A 123 -2.06 9.50 -4.84
N ASP A 124 -2.83 10.21 -4.03
CA ASP A 124 -4.01 9.66 -3.34
C ASP A 124 -5.18 9.63 -4.32
N ILE A 125 -5.51 8.44 -4.81
CA ILE A 125 -6.62 8.24 -5.74
C ILE A 125 -7.95 8.04 -5.04
N THR A 126 -7.95 7.85 -3.72
CA THR A 126 -9.18 7.71 -2.96
C THR A 126 -9.99 8.99 -2.95
N ALA A 127 -9.34 10.13 -2.76
CA ALA A 127 -9.99 11.44 -2.74
C ALA A 127 -10.75 11.79 -4.03
N MET A 128 -10.36 11.18 -5.15
CA MET A 128 -11.03 11.34 -6.45
C MET A 128 -12.23 10.40 -6.63
N ASN A 129 -12.35 9.36 -5.79
CA ASN A 129 -13.29 8.25 -6.00
C ASN A 129 -14.17 7.95 -4.77
N SER A 130 -13.93 8.60 -3.64
CA SER A 130 -14.74 8.48 -2.42
C SER A 130 -14.90 9.83 -1.74
N THR A 131 -16.12 10.13 -1.33
CA THR A 131 -16.45 11.31 -0.50
C THR A 131 -16.38 11.03 0.99
N ASP A 132 -16.21 9.75 1.38
CA ASP A 132 -16.11 9.38 2.79
C ASP A 132 -14.78 9.85 3.37
N THR A 133 -14.83 10.47 4.54
CA THR A 133 -13.64 10.95 5.25
C THR A 133 -13.59 10.45 6.67
N VAL A 134 -12.39 10.33 7.22
CA VAL A 134 -12.17 10.03 8.62
C VAL A 134 -11.23 11.06 9.24
N PRO A 135 -11.58 11.64 10.39
CA PRO A 135 -10.70 12.57 11.09
C PRO A 135 -9.49 11.83 11.68
N LEU A 136 -8.32 12.45 11.57
CA LEU A 136 -7.12 11.97 12.24
C LEU A 136 -7.20 12.26 13.75
N LYS A 137 -7.04 11.23 14.56
CA LYS A 137 -7.00 11.31 16.02
C LYS A 137 -5.84 10.45 16.52
N LEU A 138 -4.61 10.93 16.33
CA LEU A 138 -3.39 10.17 16.56
C LEU A 138 -2.90 10.35 18.00
N SER A 139 -2.58 9.22 18.64
CA SER A 139 -2.02 9.18 20.01
C SER A 139 -1.41 7.83 20.36
N PHE A 140 -1.43 6.85 19.43
CA PHE A 140 -1.09 5.48 19.77
C PHE A 140 0.35 5.34 20.29
N MET A 141 1.32 5.90 19.59
CA MET A 141 2.73 5.74 19.96
C MET A 141 3.05 6.45 21.28
N SER A 142 2.58 7.69 21.48
CA SER A 142 2.87 8.45 22.70
C SER A 142 2.16 7.88 23.93
N THR A 143 1.04 7.15 23.75
CA THR A 143 0.30 6.49 24.86
C THR A 143 0.74 5.05 25.10
N HIS A 144 1.51 4.45 24.20
CA HIS A 144 2.04 3.08 24.32
C HIS A 144 3.58 3.03 24.14
N PRO A 145 4.37 3.88 24.84
CA PRO A 145 5.81 3.98 24.60
C PRO A 145 6.54 2.66 24.82
N ASN A 146 6.05 1.81 25.72
CA ASN A 146 6.65 0.51 26.03
C ASN A 146 6.60 -0.49 24.86
N ALA A 147 5.77 -0.24 23.84
CA ALA A 147 5.71 -1.06 22.63
C ALA A 147 6.84 -0.74 21.63
N TYR A 148 7.61 0.33 21.87
CA TYR A 148 8.61 0.84 20.94
C TYR A 148 9.98 0.96 21.63
N ARG A 149 10.99 0.28 21.11
CA ARG A 149 12.36 0.26 21.70
C ARG A 149 12.88 1.67 21.99
N HIS A 150 12.75 2.60 21.05
CA HIS A 150 13.31 3.95 21.15
C HIS A 150 12.38 4.97 21.85
N LEU A 151 11.19 4.56 22.30
CA LEU A 151 10.30 5.38 23.11
C LEU A 151 10.30 4.96 24.58
N LYS A 152 10.44 3.65 24.85
CA LYS A 152 10.28 3.05 26.18
C LYS A 152 11.05 3.80 27.27
N ASP A 153 12.29 4.14 27.00
CA ASP A 153 13.18 4.78 27.99
C ASP A 153 13.58 6.22 27.58
N SER A 154 12.82 6.84 26.65
CA SER A 154 13.11 8.19 26.14
C SER A 154 11.89 9.11 26.21
N PRO A 155 11.67 9.80 27.35
CA PRO A 155 10.63 10.81 27.48
C PRO A 155 10.73 11.93 26.44
N GLU A 156 11.94 12.24 25.98
CA GLU A 156 12.17 13.24 24.93
C GLU A 156 11.58 12.79 23.59
N ASN A 157 11.85 11.53 23.17
CA ASN A 157 11.27 10.98 21.93
C ASN A 157 9.75 10.88 22.04
N VAL A 158 9.22 10.46 23.19
CA VAL A 158 7.76 10.44 23.42
C VAL A 158 7.16 11.84 23.25
N LYS A 159 7.81 12.88 23.76
CA LYS A 159 7.36 14.27 23.58
C LYS A 159 7.37 14.67 22.10
N LYS A 160 8.45 14.36 21.36
CA LYS A 160 8.56 14.66 19.92
C LYS A 160 7.46 13.95 19.14
N ILE A 161 7.22 12.67 19.41
CA ILE A 161 6.13 11.90 18.76
C ILE A 161 4.76 12.52 19.09
N LYS A 162 4.51 12.88 20.34
CA LYS A 162 3.26 13.55 20.74
C LYS A 162 3.05 14.88 20.01
N ASP A 163 4.10 15.63 19.72
CA ASP A 163 4.02 16.85 18.93
C ASP A 163 3.68 16.57 17.46
N VAL A 164 4.21 15.47 16.88
CA VAL A 164 3.82 14.98 15.55
C VAL A 164 2.35 14.58 15.54
N GLU A 165 1.91 13.74 16.47
CA GLU A 165 0.52 13.29 16.60
C GLU A 165 -0.45 14.47 16.67
N ARG A 166 -0.12 15.50 17.48
CA ARG A 166 -0.94 16.71 17.61
C ARG A 166 -1.04 17.49 16.30
N LYS A 167 0.07 17.62 15.55
CA LYS A 167 0.10 18.32 14.26
C LYS A 167 -0.76 17.61 13.21
N LEU A 168 -0.67 16.29 13.13
CA LEU A 168 -1.43 15.50 12.18
C LEU A 168 -2.92 15.41 12.54
N SER A 169 -3.26 15.44 13.83
CA SER A 169 -4.64 15.26 14.32
C SER A 169 -5.59 16.44 14.05
N VAL A 170 -5.14 17.48 13.36
CA VAL A 170 -6.01 18.57 12.89
C VAL A 170 -6.65 18.29 11.52
N GLY A 171 -6.20 17.21 10.85
CA GLY A 171 -6.61 16.85 9.51
C GLY A 171 -7.64 15.73 9.46
N SER A 172 -8.00 15.40 8.23
CA SER A 172 -8.78 14.20 7.87
C SER A 172 -8.26 13.68 6.52
N PHE A 173 -8.59 12.44 6.20
CA PHE A 173 -8.29 11.91 4.87
C PHE A 173 -9.51 11.16 4.30
N HIS A 174 -9.55 11.06 2.96
CA HIS A 174 -10.55 10.25 2.26
C HIS A 174 -10.21 8.77 2.39
N TYR A 175 -11.21 7.93 2.59
CA TYR A 175 -11.08 6.49 2.58
C TYR A 175 -12.27 5.84 1.88
N LEU A 176 -12.12 4.61 1.46
CA LEU A 176 -13.20 3.78 0.95
C LEU A 176 -13.66 2.86 2.08
N PRO A 177 -14.87 3.03 2.63
CA PRO A 177 -15.41 2.13 3.64
C PRO A 177 -15.46 0.68 3.15
N LYS A 178 -15.23 -0.27 4.04
CA LYS A 178 -15.21 -1.71 3.70
C LYS A 178 -16.51 -2.20 3.07
N GLU A 179 -17.64 -1.59 3.42
CA GLU A 179 -18.97 -1.93 2.89
C GLU A 179 -19.13 -1.58 1.41
N LYS A 180 -18.25 -0.72 0.88
CA LYS A 180 -18.21 -0.30 -0.53
C LYS A 180 -17.21 -1.10 -1.37
N ILE A 181 -16.52 -2.09 -0.78
CA ILE A 181 -15.54 -2.93 -1.47
C ILE A 181 -16.21 -4.24 -1.86
N SER A 182 -16.29 -4.54 -3.16
CA SER A 182 -16.79 -5.83 -3.66
C SER A 182 -15.65 -6.85 -3.84
N ASP A 183 -16.01 -8.12 -3.99
CA ASP A 183 -15.04 -9.19 -4.23
C ASP A 183 -14.29 -9.00 -5.57
N GLU A 184 -14.97 -8.45 -6.57
CA GLU A 184 -14.42 -8.12 -7.89
C GLU A 184 -13.56 -6.85 -7.88
N GLY A 185 -13.60 -6.08 -6.78
CA GLY A 185 -12.94 -4.79 -6.67
C GLY A 185 -13.73 -3.65 -7.32
N LEU A 186 -13.02 -2.60 -7.71
CA LEU A 186 -13.61 -1.38 -8.26
C LEU A 186 -12.85 -0.94 -9.53
N PRO A 187 -13.52 -0.38 -10.55
CA PRO A 187 -12.91 -0.07 -11.84
C PRO A 187 -11.71 0.89 -11.78
N TRP A 188 -11.65 1.75 -10.76
CA TRP A 188 -10.59 2.73 -10.58
C TRP A 188 -9.38 2.18 -9.80
N ILE A 189 -9.51 1.02 -9.14
CA ILE A 189 -8.40 0.32 -8.50
C ILE A 189 -7.68 -0.52 -9.55
N LYS A 190 -6.36 -0.45 -9.58
CA LYS A 190 -5.51 -1.18 -10.52
C LYS A 190 -4.49 -2.04 -9.79
N ASP A 191 -4.00 -3.05 -10.49
CA ASP A 191 -2.85 -3.83 -10.02
C ASP A 191 -1.68 -2.91 -9.63
N GLY A 192 -1.06 -3.19 -8.48
CA GLY A 192 0.04 -2.38 -7.98
C GLY A 192 -0.35 -1.10 -7.24
N ASP A 193 -1.64 -0.76 -7.11
CA ASP A 193 -2.06 0.30 -6.21
C ASP A 193 -1.71 -0.07 -4.77
N ILE A 194 -1.22 0.91 -4.01
CA ILE A 194 -0.84 0.73 -2.61
C ILE A 194 -2.11 0.85 -1.75
N PHE A 195 -2.35 -0.13 -0.91
CA PHE A 195 -3.45 -0.14 0.05
C PHE A 195 -2.95 0.21 1.44
N CYS A 196 -3.53 1.26 2.02
CA CYS A 196 -3.37 1.63 3.43
C CYS A 196 -4.68 1.29 4.14
N ILE A 197 -4.71 0.20 4.90
CA ILE A 197 -5.92 -0.33 5.53
C ILE A 197 -6.20 0.44 6.81
N THR A 198 -7.30 1.17 6.82
CA THR A 198 -7.72 2.02 7.95
C THR A 198 -8.30 1.20 9.09
N THR A 199 -8.27 1.76 10.31
CA THR A 199 -8.64 1.03 11.53
C THR A 199 -9.47 1.85 12.50
N ASN A 200 -10.21 1.17 13.37
CA ASN A 200 -10.89 1.76 14.52
C ASN A 200 -10.08 1.64 15.83
N ILE A 201 -8.83 1.17 15.76
CA ILE A 201 -7.94 1.17 16.93
C ILE A 201 -7.67 2.61 17.34
N ALA A 202 -7.98 2.95 18.58
CA ALA A 202 -7.85 4.30 19.08
C ALA A 202 -6.41 4.82 18.95
N GLY A 203 -6.26 6.02 18.38
CA GLY A 203 -4.97 6.68 18.22
C GLY A 203 -4.14 6.22 17.02
N LEU A 204 -4.66 5.30 16.18
CA LEU A 204 -3.98 4.79 14.99
C LEU A 204 -4.77 5.16 13.72
N ASP A 205 -4.06 5.47 12.63
CA ASP A 205 -4.65 5.79 11.32
C ASP A 205 -4.80 4.55 10.42
N VAL A 206 -3.71 3.80 10.27
CA VAL A 206 -3.59 2.64 9.39
C VAL A 206 -2.98 1.47 10.18
N VAL A 207 -3.51 0.29 9.98
CA VAL A 207 -3.08 -0.92 10.69
C VAL A 207 -2.30 -1.88 9.80
N HIS A 208 -2.41 -1.75 8.49
CA HIS A 208 -1.76 -2.65 7.54
C HIS A 208 -1.58 -2.03 6.17
N LEU A 209 -0.56 -2.51 5.44
CA LEU A 209 -0.21 -2.07 4.09
C LEU A 209 -0.04 -3.28 3.16
N GLY A 210 -0.24 -3.04 1.87
CA GLY A 210 -0.01 -4.02 0.82
C GLY A 210 -0.32 -3.44 -0.56
N PHE A 211 -0.39 -4.31 -1.55
CA PHE A 211 -0.68 -3.94 -2.93
C PHE A 211 -1.95 -4.62 -3.44
N ALA A 212 -2.72 -3.88 -4.23
CA ALA A 212 -3.82 -4.43 -5.00
C ALA A 212 -3.28 -5.42 -6.04
N CYS A 213 -3.93 -6.57 -6.15
CA CYS A 213 -3.57 -7.58 -7.14
C CYS A 213 -4.84 -8.29 -7.62
N TYR A 214 -5.16 -8.14 -8.89
CA TYR A 214 -6.29 -8.86 -9.50
C TYR A 214 -5.86 -10.26 -9.93
N ARG A 215 -6.58 -11.29 -9.46
CA ARG A 215 -6.42 -12.68 -9.87
C ARG A 215 -7.79 -13.36 -9.95
N ASP A 216 -8.02 -14.10 -11.01
CA ASP A 216 -9.26 -14.88 -11.24
C ASP A 216 -10.54 -14.03 -11.09
N GLY A 217 -10.51 -12.79 -11.60
CA GLY A 217 -11.63 -11.85 -11.55
C GLY A 217 -11.89 -11.25 -10.16
N GLN A 218 -11.02 -11.48 -9.18
CA GLN A 218 -11.13 -10.96 -7.82
C GLN A 218 -10.00 -9.98 -7.48
N LEU A 219 -10.34 -8.96 -6.71
CA LEU A 219 -9.38 -8.08 -6.07
C LEU A 219 -8.81 -8.77 -4.83
N LYS A 220 -7.50 -8.99 -4.80
CA LYS A 220 -6.75 -9.61 -3.70
C LYS A 220 -5.73 -8.65 -3.12
N LEU A 221 -5.21 -8.97 -1.94
CA LEU A 221 -4.13 -8.23 -1.29
C LEU A 221 -2.82 -9.02 -1.38
N LEU A 222 -1.79 -8.40 -1.96
CA LEU A 222 -0.41 -8.87 -1.90
C LEU A 222 0.28 -8.13 -0.75
N HIS A 223 0.66 -8.85 0.32
CA HIS A 223 1.14 -8.23 1.55
C HIS A 223 2.12 -9.10 2.33
N ALA A 224 2.94 -8.47 3.17
CA ALA A 224 3.71 -9.17 4.18
C ALA A 224 2.77 -9.51 5.36
N SER A 225 2.42 -10.79 5.49
CA SER A 225 1.42 -11.29 6.45
C SER A 225 2.08 -11.76 7.74
N SER A 226 1.74 -11.13 8.86
CA SER A 226 2.21 -11.57 10.18
C SER A 226 1.64 -12.93 10.60
N SER A 227 0.45 -13.29 10.13
CA SER A 227 -0.17 -14.60 10.39
C SER A 227 0.44 -15.71 9.55
N SER A 228 0.70 -15.45 8.26
CA SER A 228 1.35 -16.42 7.35
C SER A 228 2.87 -16.44 7.49
N LYS A 229 3.46 -15.50 8.27
CA LYS A 229 4.90 -15.34 8.49
C LYS A 229 5.73 -15.09 7.22
N GLN A 230 5.09 -14.61 6.17
CA GLN A 230 5.74 -14.35 4.88
C GLN A 230 4.93 -13.39 4.01
N VAL A 231 5.51 -12.94 2.92
CA VAL A 231 4.80 -12.20 1.87
C VAL A 231 3.93 -13.18 1.09
N VAL A 232 2.64 -12.88 1.02
CA VAL A 232 1.63 -13.73 0.37
C VAL A 232 0.65 -12.91 -0.47
N LEU A 233 0.05 -13.56 -1.46
CA LEU A 233 -1.20 -13.12 -2.03
C LEU A 233 -2.35 -13.72 -1.19
N SER A 234 -3.33 -12.92 -0.78
CA SER A 234 -4.46 -13.41 0.01
C SER A 234 -5.20 -14.55 -0.70
N GLU A 235 -5.62 -15.56 0.05
CA GLU A 235 -6.38 -16.71 -0.50
C GLU A 235 -7.74 -16.24 -1.04
N GLY A 236 -8.49 -15.52 -0.21
CA GLY A 236 -9.77 -14.93 -0.58
C GLY A 236 -9.62 -13.53 -1.20
N SER A 237 -10.76 -12.92 -1.56
CA SER A 237 -10.81 -11.54 -2.03
C SER A 237 -10.44 -10.55 -0.92
N PHE A 238 -10.05 -9.33 -1.32
CA PHE A 238 -9.76 -8.26 -0.37
C PHE A 238 -10.99 -7.92 0.48
N ALA A 239 -12.20 -7.94 -0.10
CA ALA A 239 -13.44 -7.72 0.64
C ALA A 239 -13.68 -8.80 1.72
N GLN A 240 -13.32 -10.06 1.44
CA GLN A 240 -13.46 -11.14 2.42
C GLN A 240 -12.52 -10.98 3.61
N MET A 241 -11.34 -10.38 3.42
CA MET A 241 -10.39 -10.15 4.52
C MET A 241 -10.97 -9.26 5.63
N PHE A 242 -11.85 -8.30 5.29
CA PHE A 242 -12.53 -7.45 6.29
C PHE A 242 -13.46 -8.24 7.21
N ARG A 243 -14.03 -9.36 6.76
CA ARG A 243 -14.91 -10.21 7.59
C ARG A 243 -14.15 -10.86 8.76
N HIS A 244 -12.84 -11.10 8.56
CA HIS A 244 -11.99 -11.73 9.55
C HIS A 244 -11.22 -10.73 10.41
N ASN A 245 -11.18 -9.45 10.01
CA ASN A 245 -10.42 -8.38 10.67
C ASN A 245 -11.36 -7.30 11.20
N LYS A 246 -11.90 -7.51 12.42
CA LYS A 246 -12.92 -6.62 13.02
C LYS A 246 -12.49 -5.16 13.16
N ASN A 247 -11.19 -4.92 13.32
CA ASN A 247 -10.64 -3.57 13.48
C ASN A 247 -10.38 -2.86 12.14
N TRP A 248 -10.52 -3.52 11.02
CA TRP A 248 -10.38 -2.92 9.70
C TRP A 248 -11.66 -2.19 9.31
N THR A 249 -11.53 -0.92 8.94
CA THR A 249 -12.70 -0.07 8.62
C THR A 249 -12.86 0.24 7.15
N GLY A 250 -11.77 0.19 6.39
CA GLY A 250 -11.76 0.50 4.97
C GLY A 250 -10.34 0.61 4.45
N VAL A 251 -10.16 1.31 3.34
CA VAL A 251 -8.86 1.46 2.69
C VAL A 251 -8.67 2.87 2.11
N ARG A 252 -7.47 3.41 2.24
CA ARG A 252 -6.95 4.53 1.46
C ARG A 252 -6.08 3.97 0.35
N VAL A 253 -6.31 4.39 -0.89
CA VAL A 253 -5.65 3.82 -2.08
C VAL A 253 -4.76 4.87 -2.71
N LEU A 254 -3.51 4.49 -2.91
CA LEU A 254 -2.48 5.36 -3.46
C LEU A 254 -1.92 4.74 -4.74
N ARG A 255 -1.50 5.57 -5.67
CA ARG A 255 -0.88 5.13 -6.93
C ARG A 255 0.46 5.82 -7.14
N MET A 256 1.49 5.06 -7.51
CA MET A 256 2.79 5.61 -7.86
C MET A 256 2.67 6.54 -9.08
N ILE A 257 3.38 7.68 -9.02
CA ILE A 257 3.55 8.60 -10.14
C ILE A 257 4.87 8.25 -10.85
N GLN A 258 4.81 8.13 -12.16
CA GLN A 258 5.99 7.90 -13.01
C GLN A 258 6.83 9.14 -13.20
#